data_e0dcff3cbb4885c653f86f74abcb2425
#
_entry.id   e0dcff3cbb4885c653f86f74abcb2425
#
_cell.length_a   1.000
_cell.length_b   1.000
_cell.length_c   1.000
_cell.angle_alpha   90.00
_cell.angle_beta   90.00
_cell.angle_gamma   90.00
#
_symmetry.space_group_name_H-M   'P 1'
#
loop_
_entity.id
_entity.type
_entity.pdbx_description
1 polymer ?
#
loop_
_entity_poly.entity_id
_entity_poly.type
_entity_poly.pdbx_seq_one_letter_code
_entity_poly.pdbx_strand_id
1 'polypeptide(L)'
;QLQQDVQNDDRKQELLRLAGKYNVYIVEDDIAADFDTNSRNDPLFYYDSSDKVIYIKSFSKVLMPGLRVCALILPDLIKNTFLEYKEWTDTYTSILSQGSLAVYLGSGMFDKYQDSIRRLYMNRMGVLQETVRENPAPGLEWNIPDSGFFACVKLKKDTPFDKIQPMLFKNNIRLMDTSKFFLKEFRNNHYYRVSVSKANEDEIRAGIPKLIRILGRYN
;
A
#
# COMPACT_ATOMS: atom_id res chain seq x y z
N GLN A 1 8.55 5.73 -2.46
CA GLN A 1 9.12 6.34 -3.69
C GLN A 1 8.68 5.57 -4.94
N LEU A 2 8.78 4.23 -4.97
CA LEU A 2 8.34 3.43 -6.13
C LEU A 2 6.83 3.58 -6.43
N GLN A 3 5.97 3.66 -5.41
CA GLN A 3 4.53 3.87 -5.62
C GLN A 3 4.19 5.26 -6.17
N GLN A 4 4.88 6.31 -5.75
CA GLN A 4 4.66 7.67 -6.29
C GLN A 4 5.27 7.88 -7.67
N ASP A 5 6.37 7.19 -7.96
CA ASP A 5 7.05 7.31 -9.25
C ASP A 5 6.26 6.65 -10.40
N VAL A 6 5.40 5.68 -10.10
CA VAL A 6 4.53 5.01 -11.11
C VAL A 6 3.22 5.77 -11.34
N GLN A 7 2.88 6.77 -10.53
CA GLN A 7 1.63 7.54 -10.63
C GLN A 7 1.61 8.58 -11.77
N ASN A 8 2.72 8.79 -12.47
CA ASN A 8 2.77 9.68 -13.63
C ASN A 8 2.35 8.89 -14.89
N ASP A 9 1.34 9.37 -15.60
CA ASP A 9 0.80 8.72 -16.80
C ASP A 9 1.88 8.49 -17.87
N ASP A 10 2.85 9.39 -18.00
CA ASP A 10 3.98 9.22 -18.93
C ASP A 10 4.84 8.00 -18.55
N ARG A 11 5.05 7.76 -17.29
CA ARG A 11 5.82 6.59 -16.82
C ARG A 11 5.06 5.28 -16.97
N LYS A 12 3.74 5.30 -16.76
CA LYS A 12 2.88 4.13 -17.01
C LYS A 12 2.94 3.73 -18.48
N GLN A 13 2.79 4.70 -19.37
CA GLN A 13 2.88 4.46 -20.80
C GLN A 13 4.26 3.95 -21.23
N GLU A 14 5.34 4.51 -20.66
CA GLU A 14 6.69 4.04 -20.96
C GLU A 14 6.94 2.62 -20.46
N LEU A 15 6.45 2.25 -19.25
CA LEU A 15 6.53 0.88 -18.75
C LEU A 15 5.81 -0.11 -19.68
N LEU A 16 4.59 0.22 -20.10
CA LEU A 16 3.80 -0.61 -21.02
C LEU A 16 4.51 -0.75 -22.37
N ARG A 17 5.05 0.34 -22.91
CA ARG A 17 5.83 0.34 -24.14
C ARG A 17 7.06 -0.57 -24.04
N LEU A 18 7.79 -0.51 -22.91
CA LEU A 18 8.94 -1.36 -22.66
C LEU A 18 8.54 -2.83 -22.51
N ALA A 19 7.45 -3.12 -21.81
CA ALA A 19 6.92 -4.47 -21.67
C ALA A 19 6.61 -5.10 -23.02
N GLY A 20 5.94 -4.36 -23.90
CA GLY A 20 5.67 -4.80 -25.27
C GLY A 20 6.96 -4.98 -26.08
N LYS A 21 7.89 -4.00 -26.04
CA LYS A 21 9.15 -4.03 -26.78
C LYS A 21 10.03 -5.23 -26.41
N TYR A 22 10.13 -5.56 -25.12
CA TYR A 22 11.00 -6.62 -24.64
C TYR A 22 10.24 -7.93 -24.40
N ASN A 23 8.95 -7.98 -24.74
CA ASN A 23 8.10 -9.15 -24.56
C ASN A 23 8.14 -9.70 -23.11
N VAL A 24 8.03 -8.82 -22.12
CA VAL A 24 7.98 -9.16 -20.71
C VAL A 24 6.61 -8.86 -20.12
N TYR A 25 6.21 -9.62 -19.11
CA TYR A 25 4.98 -9.36 -18.36
C TYR A 25 5.25 -8.45 -17.17
N ILE A 26 4.28 -7.60 -16.86
CA ILE A 26 4.24 -6.80 -15.64
C ILE A 26 3.23 -7.45 -14.70
N VAL A 27 3.61 -7.69 -13.45
CA VAL A 27 2.68 -8.11 -12.40
C VAL A 27 2.33 -6.88 -11.58
N GLU A 28 1.07 -6.46 -11.65
CA GLU A 28 0.52 -5.33 -10.90
C GLU A 28 -0.28 -5.85 -9.71
N ASP A 29 0.28 -5.73 -8.50
CA ASP A 29 -0.38 -6.11 -7.25
C ASP A 29 -1.09 -4.90 -6.64
N ASP A 30 -2.39 -4.79 -6.92
CA ASP A 30 -3.23 -3.67 -6.53
C ASP A 30 -3.98 -3.97 -5.23
N ILE A 31 -3.29 -3.71 -4.13
CA ILE A 31 -3.83 -3.89 -2.78
C ILE A 31 -4.54 -2.65 -2.23
N ALA A 32 -4.40 -1.51 -2.89
CA ALA A 32 -4.78 -0.20 -2.36
C ALA A 32 -5.78 0.59 -3.23
N ALA A 33 -6.13 0.12 -4.44
CA ALA A 33 -7.04 0.82 -5.36
C ALA A 33 -8.36 1.26 -4.72
N ASP A 34 -8.90 0.44 -3.83
CA ASP A 34 -10.19 0.75 -3.18
C ASP A 34 -10.14 1.97 -2.26
N PHE A 35 -8.95 2.42 -1.87
CA PHE A 35 -8.76 3.59 -1.00
C PHE A 35 -8.51 4.87 -1.79
N ASP A 36 -8.30 4.76 -3.10
CA ASP A 36 -8.04 5.91 -3.96
C ASP A 36 -9.33 6.43 -4.61
N THR A 37 -9.42 7.74 -4.73
CA THR A 37 -10.52 8.43 -5.42
C THR A 37 -10.06 9.17 -6.66
N ASN A 38 -8.75 9.17 -6.94
CA ASN A 38 -8.17 9.93 -8.02
C ASN A 38 -7.95 9.01 -9.24
N SER A 39 -8.64 9.29 -10.34
CA SER A 39 -8.50 8.56 -11.62
C SER A 39 -7.07 8.58 -12.19
N ARG A 40 -6.23 9.54 -11.78
CA ARG A 40 -4.79 9.54 -12.14
C ARG A 40 -4.04 8.32 -11.61
N ASN A 41 -4.62 7.63 -10.62
CA ASN A 41 -4.06 6.44 -10.01
C ASN A 41 -4.67 5.15 -10.59
N ASP A 42 -5.35 5.23 -11.72
CA ASP A 42 -5.84 4.04 -12.42
C ASP A 42 -4.70 3.04 -12.65
N PRO A 43 -4.96 1.72 -12.52
CA PRO A 43 -3.94 0.71 -12.65
C PRO A 43 -3.33 0.67 -14.06
N LEU A 44 -2.10 0.17 -14.18
CA LEU A 44 -1.44 -0.06 -15.47
C LEU A 44 -2.30 -0.90 -16.42
N PHE A 45 -3.00 -1.89 -15.84
CA PHE A 45 -3.92 -2.75 -16.57
C PHE A 45 -4.96 -1.97 -17.38
N TYR A 46 -5.44 -0.83 -16.86
CA TYR A 46 -6.44 0.00 -17.57
C TYR A 46 -5.91 0.57 -18.89
N TYR A 47 -4.61 0.83 -18.97
CA TYR A 47 -3.93 1.41 -20.13
C TYR A 47 -3.27 0.36 -21.02
N ASP A 48 -3.27 -0.92 -20.64
CA ASP A 48 -2.57 -1.98 -21.36
C ASP A 48 -3.33 -2.38 -22.63
N SER A 49 -2.76 -2.04 -23.78
CA SER A 49 -3.23 -2.45 -25.11
C SER A 49 -2.44 -3.62 -25.69
N SER A 50 -1.41 -4.08 -25.00
CA SER A 50 -0.45 -5.10 -25.47
C SER A 50 -0.60 -6.46 -24.80
N ASP A 51 -1.56 -6.61 -23.92
CA ASP A 51 -1.84 -7.84 -23.16
C ASP A 51 -0.60 -8.33 -22.39
N LYS A 52 0.06 -7.39 -21.68
CA LYS A 52 1.29 -7.65 -20.91
C LYS A 52 1.14 -7.49 -19.42
N VAL A 53 -0.01 -7.00 -18.92
CA VAL A 53 -0.22 -6.78 -17.49
C VAL A 53 -1.01 -7.93 -16.88
N ILE A 54 -0.43 -8.57 -15.87
CA ILE A 54 -1.10 -9.49 -14.94
C ILE A 54 -1.60 -8.64 -13.78
N TYR A 55 -2.91 -8.43 -13.71
CA TYR A 55 -3.51 -7.58 -12.67
C TYR A 55 -4.03 -8.42 -11.50
N ILE A 56 -3.66 -8.04 -10.29
CA ILE A 56 -4.05 -8.72 -9.05
C ILE A 56 -4.88 -7.76 -8.19
N LYS A 57 -6.18 -8.04 -8.05
CA LYS A 57 -7.08 -7.31 -7.16
C LYS A 57 -7.22 -8.04 -5.84
N SER A 58 -6.68 -7.50 -4.76
CA SER A 58 -6.79 -8.09 -3.43
C SER A 58 -7.96 -7.51 -2.63
N PHE A 59 -8.77 -8.38 -2.03
CA PHE A 59 -9.85 -7.98 -1.11
C PHE A 59 -9.41 -7.98 0.37
N SER A 60 -8.18 -8.40 0.65
CA SER A 60 -7.69 -8.57 2.03
C SER A 60 -7.57 -7.27 2.82
N LYS A 61 -7.38 -6.13 2.16
CA LYS A 61 -7.21 -4.83 2.83
C LYS A 61 -8.50 -4.04 2.92
N VAL A 62 -9.35 -4.15 1.92
CA VAL A 62 -10.63 -3.43 1.88
C VAL A 62 -11.69 -4.14 2.72
N LEU A 63 -11.72 -5.47 2.75
CA LEU A 63 -12.68 -6.24 3.55
C LEU A 63 -12.04 -6.78 4.83
N MET A 64 -11.45 -7.96 4.73
CA MET A 64 -10.73 -8.54 5.86
C MET A 64 -9.60 -9.49 5.40
N PRO A 65 -8.46 -9.49 6.10
CA PRO A 65 -7.32 -10.35 5.75
C PRO A 65 -7.63 -11.84 5.77
N GLY A 66 -8.58 -12.26 6.62
CA GLY A 66 -8.99 -13.67 6.77
C GLY A 66 -9.78 -14.24 5.59
N LEU A 67 -10.31 -13.40 4.71
CA LEU A 67 -11.09 -13.85 3.55
C LEU A 67 -10.23 -14.65 2.55
N ARG A 68 -8.96 -14.30 2.40
CA ARG A 68 -7.97 -14.97 1.53
C ARG A 68 -8.41 -15.10 0.07
N VAL A 69 -9.06 -14.07 -0.48
CA VAL A 69 -9.52 -14.01 -1.88
C VAL A 69 -8.88 -12.85 -2.58
N CYS A 70 -8.38 -13.10 -3.78
CA CYS A 70 -8.03 -12.08 -4.76
C CYS A 70 -8.62 -12.47 -6.13
N ALA A 71 -8.81 -11.49 -7.00
CA ALA A 71 -9.13 -11.70 -8.40
C ALA A 71 -7.88 -11.45 -9.24
N LEU A 72 -7.68 -12.29 -10.25
CA LEU A 72 -6.61 -12.18 -11.22
C LEU A 72 -7.19 -11.90 -12.59
N ILE A 73 -6.65 -10.90 -13.29
CA ILE A 73 -6.88 -10.72 -14.72
C ILE A 73 -5.56 -11.06 -15.41
N LEU A 74 -5.63 -12.03 -16.30
CA LEU A 74 -4.45 -12.61 -16.93
C LEU A 74 -4.45 -12.33 -18.43
N PRO A 75 -3.29 -12.06 -19.03
CA PRO A 75 -3.11 -12.07 -20.47
C PRO A 75 -3.60 -13.40 -21.06
N ASP A 76 -4.30 -13.30 -22.21
CA ASP A 76 -4.94 -14.48 -22.82
C ASP A 76 -3.93 -15.59 -23.14
N LEU A 77 -2.71 -15.21 -23.54
CA LEU A 77 -1.66 -16.16 -23.90
C LEU A 77 -1.24 -17.09 -22.75
N ILE A 78 -1.26 -16.60 -21.50
CA ILE A 78 -0.80 -17.37 -20.34
C ILE A 78 -1.94 -17.97 -19.51
N LYS A 79 -3.19 -17.59 -19.81
CA LYS A 79 -4.36 -17.95 -19.00
C LYS A 79 -4.53 -19.46 -18.82
N ASN A 80 -4.47 -20.22 -19.92
CA ASN A 80 -4.68 -21.67 -19.86
C ASN A 80 -3.53 -22.36 -19.10
N THR A 81 -2.29 -22.00 -19.39
CA THR A 81 -1.13 -22.53 -18.67
C THR A 81 -1.19 -22.21 -17.19
N PHE A 82 -1.61 -20.96 -16.83
CA PHE A 82 -1.79 -20.59 -15.43
C PHE A 82 -2.84 -21.45 -14.73
N LEU A 83 -3.98 -21.72 -15.38
CA LEU A 83 -5.06 -22.56 -14.82
C LEU A 83 -4.60 -24.00 -14.59
N GLU A 84 -3.83 -24.58 -15.54
CA GLU A 84 -3.24 -25.91 -15.37
C GLU A 84 -2.29 -25.98 -14.15
N TYR A 85 -1.38 -25.02 -14.03
CA TYR A 85 -0.45 -24.96 -12.88
C TYR A 85 -1.18 -24.71 -11.57
N LYS A 86 -2.22 -23.87 -11.56
CA LYS A 86 -3.01 -23.57 -10.37
C LYS A 86 -3.72 -24.81 -9.84
N GLU A 87 -4.26 -25.64 -10.70
CA GLU A 87 -4.94 -26.90 -10.33
C GLU A 87 -4.04 -27.82 -9.50
N TRP A 88 -2.75 -27.87 -9.84
CA TRP A 88 -1.75 -28.71 -9.15
C TRP A 88 -1.09 -28.08 -7.93
N THR A 89 -1.09 -26.75 -7.85
CA THR A 89 -0.35 -26.00 -6.82
C THR A 89 -1.26 -25.54 -5.68
N ASP A 90 -2.44 -25.04 -6.02
CA ASP A 90 -3.42 -24.46 -5.09
C ASP A 90 -4.82 -24.82 -5.57
N THR A 91 -5.29 -25.98 -5.14
CA THR A 91 -6.45 -26.64 -5.71
C THR A 91 -7.69 -25.75 -5.74
N TYR A 92 -8.03 -25.09 -4.62
CA TYR A 92 -9.24 -24.24 -4.57
C TYR A 92 -9.14 -23.14 -3.52
N THR A 93 -9.53 -21.92 -3.89
CA THR A 93 -9.90 -20.88 -2.92
C THR A 93 -11.18 -21.32 -2.20
N SER A 94 -11.27 -21.10 -0.90
CA SER A 94 -12.42 -21.48 -0.08
C SER A 94 -13.75 -21.06 -0.74
N ILE A 95 -14.64 -22.02 -0.99
CA ILE A 95 -15.98 -21.80 -1.56
C ILE A 95 -16.80 -20.87 -0.66
N LEU A 96 -16.67 -20.99 0.68
CA LEU A 96 -17.33 -20.11 1.63
C LEU A 96 -16.85 -18.66 1.48
N SER A 97 -15.55 -18.45 1.32
CA SER A 97 -15.01 -17.11 1.09
C SER A 97 -15.49 -16.52 -0.23
N GLN A 98 -15.50 -17.31 -1.30
CA GLN A 98 -15.99 -16.88 -2.61
C GLN A 98 -17.50 -16.57 -2.58
N GLY A 99 -18.30 -17.45 -1.99
CA GLY A 99 -19.74 -17.24 -1.85
C GLY A 99 -20.08 -16.04 -0.99
N SER A 100 -19.38 -15.85 0.14
CA SER A 100 -19.54 -14.67 0.99
C SER A 100 -19.21 -13.37 0.23
N LEU A 101 -18.12 -13.37 -0.54
CA LEU A 101 -17.74 -12.24 -1.36
C LEU A 101 -18.77 -11.96 -2.45
N ALA A 102 -19.27 -12.99 -3.12
CA ALA A 102 -20.28 -12.85 -4.17
C ALA A 102 -21.58 -12.22 -3.64
N VAL A 103 -22.07 -12.68 -2.47
CA VAL A 103 -23.24 -12.09 -1.80
C VAL A 103 -22.96 -10.64 -1.41
N TYR A 104 -21.79 -10.35 -0.87
CA TYR A 104 -21.41 -9.02 -0.43
C TYR A 104 -21.32 -8.01 -1.59
N LEU A 105 -20.75 -8.42 -2.71
CA LEU A 105 -20.70 -7.61 -3.94
C LEU A 105 -22.11 -7.44 -4.54
N GLY A 106 -22.85 -8.53 -4.69
CA GLY A 106 -24.17 -8.51 -5.32
C GLY A 106 -25.25 -7.74 -4.53
N SER A 107 -25.09 -7.59 -3.21
CA SER A 107 -26.02 -6.84 -2.36
C SER A 107 -25.78 -5.32 -2.35
N GLY A 108 -24.72 -4.82 -2.98
CA GLY A 108 -24.30 -3.40 -2.91
C GLY A 108 -23.72 -2.98 -1.54
N MET A 109 -23.52 -3.93 -0.61
CA MET A 109 -22.87 -3.63 0.67
C MET A 109 -21.41 -3.24 0.49
N PHE A 110 -20.75 -3.79 -0.54
CA PHE A 110 -19.36 -3.48 -0.83
C PHE A 110 -19.17 -1.99 -1.13
N ASP A 111 -19.98 -1.42 -2.02
CA ASP A 111 -19.87 -0.02 -2.44
C ASP A 111 -20.06 0.93 -1.25
N LYS A 112 -21.08 0.67 -0.43
CA LYS A 112 -21.34 1.47 0.78
C LYS A 112 -20.18 1.40 1.78
N TYR A 113 -19.60 0.23 1.96
CA TYR A 113 -18.46 0.04 2.84
C TYR A 113 -17.21 0.70 2.28
N GLN A 114 -16.97 0.57 0.99
CA GLN A 114 -15.83 1.18 0.29
C GLN A 114 -15.83 2.72 0.47
N ASP A 115 -16.98 3.37 0.28
CA ASP A 115 -17.13 4.82 0.50
C ASP A 115 -16.86 5.21 1.95
N SER A 116 -17.31 4.40 2.89
CA SER A 116 -17.09 4.65 4.31
C SER A 116 -15.61 4.53 4.68
N ILE A 117 -14.94 3.49 4.19
CA ILE A 117 -13.52 3.24 4.48
C ILE A 117 -12.61 4.28 3.80
N ARG A 118 -12.94 4.70 2.58
CA ARG A 118 -12.26 5.80 1.89
C ARG A 118 -12.30 7.07 2.71
N ARG A 119 -13.49 7.51 3.12
CA ARG A 119 -13.65 8.71 3.95
C ARG A 119 -12.87 8.61 5.26
N LEU A 120 -12.90 7.45 5.91
CA LEU A 120 -12.16 7.23 7.15
C LEU A 120 -10.65 7.44 6.95
N TYR A 121 -10.07 6.83 5.93
CA TYR A 121 -8.63 6.94 5.71
C TYR A 121 -8.21 8.30 5.15
N MET A 122 -9.00 8.92 4.28
CA MET A 122 -8.76 10.29 3.84
C MET A 122 -8.74 11.26 5.03
N ASN A 123 -9.70 11.15 5.95
CA ASN A 123 -9.75 11.98 7.15
C ASN A 123 -8.49 11.76 8.02
N ARG A 124 -8.12 10.52 8.30
CA ARG A 124 -6.92 10.19 9.10
C ARG A 124 -5.63 10.67 8.44
N MET A 125 -5.51 10.53 7.12
CA MET A 125 -4.35 11.05 6.39
C MET A 125 -4.30 12.58 6.42
N GLY A 126 -5.44 13.25 6.28
CA GLY A 126 -5.54 14.70 6.44
C GLY A 126 -5.11 15.16 7.83
N VAL A 127 -5.57 14.48 8.89
CA VAL A 127 -5.13 14.75 10.26
C VAL A 127 -3.63 14.53 10.44
N LEU A 128 -3.08 13.48 9.81
CA LEU A 128 -1.63 13.23 9.83
C LEU A 128 -0.86 14.36 9.14
N GLN A 129 -1.29 14.80 7.94
CA GLN A 129 -0.67 15.90 7.20
C GLN A 129 -0.69 17.19 8.01
N GLU A 130 -1.84 17.55 8.57
CA GLU A 130 -2.01 18.73 9.41
C GLU A 130 -1.10 18.68 10.64
N THR A 131 -1.10 17.57 11.36
CA THR A 131 -0.27 17.39 12.57
C THR A 131 1.22 17.48 12.28
N VAL A 132 1.67 16.91 11.17
CA VAL A 132 3.07 17.03 10.75
C VAL A 132 3.43 18.47 10.38
N ARG A 133 2.55 19.18 9.67
CA ARG A 133 2.76 20.59 9.30
C ARG A 133 2.84 21.50 10.53
N GLU A 134 2.04 21.23 11.56
CA GLU A 134 2.05 21.99 12.83
C GLU A 134 3.26 21.68 13.70
N ASN A 135 3.96 20.56 13.45
CA ASN A 135 5.12 20.13 14.21
C ASN A 135 6.37 19.99 13.30
N PRO A 136 6.87 21.08 12.72
CA PRO A 136 7.98 21.02 11.78
C PRO A 136 9.25 20.53 12.50
N ALA A 137 9.97 19.61 11.88
CA ALA A 137 11.22 19.07 12.40
C ALA A 137 12.28 19.08 11.28
N PRO A 138 13.25 19.99 11.34
CA PRO A 138 14.34 20.03 10.36
C PRO A 138 15.05 18.68 10.26
N GLY A 139 15.12 18.15 9.05
CA GLY A 139 15.81 16.89 8.78
C GLY A 139 14.94 15.65 8.77
N LEU A 140 13.66 15.74 9.14
CA LEU A 140 12.67 14.70 8.88
C LEU A 140 11.93 15.03 7.58
N GLU A 141 12.08 14.17 6.59
CA GLU A 141 11.38 14.31 5.30
C GLU A 141 10.16 13.39 5.32
N TRP A 142 8.96 13.98 5.28
CA TRP A 142 7.72 13.23 5.25
C TRP A 142 7.21 13.07 3.83
N ASN A 143 6.80 11.85 3.52
CA ASN A 143 6.06 11.51 2.33
C ASN A 143 4.69 10.97 2.78
N ILE A 144 3.67 11.82 2.67
CA ILE A 144 2.29 11.53 3.08
C ILE A 144 1.43 11.62 1.82
N PRO A 145 0.96 10.48 1.28
CA PRO A 145 0.08 10.49 0.11
C PRO A 145 -1.32 11.02 0.46
N ASP A 146 -2.05 11.46 -0.54
CA ASP A 146 -3.41 11.98 -0.39
C ASP A 146 -4.42 10.87 -0.05
N SER A 147 -4.09 9.62 -0.37
CA SER A 147 -4.94 8.44 -0.16
C SER A 147 -4.18 7.27 0.44
N GLY A 148 -4.92 6.24 0.88
CA GLY A 148 -4.36 5.06 1.51
C GLY A 148 -4.22 5.20 3.02
N PHE A 149 -3.37 4.35 3.63
CA PHE A 149 -3.26 4.24 5.09
C PHE A 149 -1.81 4.14 5.58
N PHE A 150 -0.85 4.43 4.70
CA PHE A 150 0.58 4.47 5.01
C PHE A 150 1.19 5.80 4.59
N ALA A 151 2.06 6.32 5.46
CA ALA A 151 2.99 7.39 5.16
C ALA A 151 4.41 6.92 5.43
N CYS A 152 5.40 7.62 4.89
CA CYS A 152 6.81 7.39 5.18
C CYS A 152 7.45 8.63 5.77
N VAL A 153 8.35 8.43 6.72
CA VAL A 153 9.25 9.45 7.22
C VAL A 153 10.69 9.00 6.99
N LYS A 154 11.51 9.89 6.45
CA LYS A 154 12.93 9.67 6.19
C LYS A 154 13.77 10.51 7.14
N LEU A 155 14.80 9.91 7.72
CA LEU A 155 15.83 10.57 8.53
C LEU A 155 17.03 10.90 7.64
N LYS A 156 17.79 11.93 8.00
CA LYS A 156 19.07 12.23 7.33
C LYS A 156 20.14 11.18 7.63
N LYS A 157 20.17 10.70 8.88
CA LYS A 157 21.14 9.70 9.32
C LYS A 157 20.59 8.31 9.23
N ASP A 158 21.44 7.38 8.80
CA ASP A 158 21.16 5.95 8.90
C ASP A 158 21.18 5.53 10.38
N THR A 159 20.01 5.30 10.93
CA THR A 159 19.87 4.94 12.34
C THR A 159 19.18 3.59 12.46
N PRO A 160 19.89 2.56 12.96
CA PRO A 160 19.32 1.23 13.16
C PRO A 160 18.06 1.26 14.04
N PHE A 161 17.04 0.49 13.64
CA PHE A 161 15.73 0.49 14.29
C PHE A 161 15.78 0.09 15.76
N ASP A 162 16.66 -0.81 16.13
CA ASP A 162 16.88 -1.28 17.52
C ASP A 162 17.30 -0.16 18.48
N LYS A 163 17.98 0.87 17.99
CA LYS A 163 18.33 2.06 18.79
C LYS A 163 17.12 2.95 19.10
N ILE A 164 16.17 3.02 18.17
CA ILE A 164 14.97 3.89 18.31
C ILE A 164 13.83 3.16 19.01
N GLN A 165 13.72 1.85 18.80
CA GLN A 165 12.62 1.02 19.27
C GLN A 165 12.32 1.14 20.78
N PRO A 166 13.30 1.13 21.71
CA PRO A 166 13.01 1.25 23.13
C PRO A 166 12.31 2.56 23.50
N MET A 167 12.71 3.66 22.84
CA MET A 167 12.10 4.97 23.07
C MET A 167 10.68 5.04 22.49
N LEU A 168 10.43 4.40 21.36
CA LEU A 168 9.10 4.28 20.78
C LEU A 168 8.17 3.50 21.71
N PHE A 169 8.59 2.34 22.21
CA PHE A 169 7.79 1.53 23.13
C PHE A 169 7.47 2.25 24.44
N LYS A 170 8.43 2.98 25.00
CA LYS A 170 8.22 3.78 26.22
C LYS A 170 7.13 4.84 26.02
N ASN A 171 6.91 5.29 24.78
CA ASN A 171 5.89 6.27 24.42
C ASN A 171 4.63 5.66 23.80
N ASN A 172 4.44 4.35 23.90
CA ASN A 172 3.33 3.59 23.31
C ASN A 172 3.21 3.76 21.78
N ILE A 173 4.33 3.96 21.09
CA ILE A 173 4.39 4.06 19.64
C ILE A 173 4.99 2.76 19.09
N ARG A 174 4.33 2.19 18.09
CA ARG A 174 4.82 1.01 17.38
C ARG A 174 5.04 1.37 15.91
N LEU A 175 6.30 1.31 15.49
CA LEU A 175 6.67 1.37 14.08
C LEU A 175 7.18 0.02 13.61
N MET A 176 7.18 -0.17 12.32
CA MET A 176 7.76 -1.36 11.71
C MET A 176 9.19 -1.08 11.25
N ASP A 177 10.08 -2.02 11.50
CA ASP A 177 11.42 -2.02 10.93
C ASP A 177 11.35 -2.22 9.41
N THR A 178 11.59 -1.15 8.68
CA THR A 178 11.54 -1.16 7.22
C THR A 178 12.79 -1.70 6.56
N SER A 179 13.89 -1.87 7.30
CA SER A 179 15.14 -2.46 6.78
C SER A 179 14.93 -3.87 6.21
N LYS A 180 13.92 -4.59 6.73
CA LYS A 180 13.54 -5.93 6.29
C LYS A 180 12.85 -5.96 4.90
N PHE A 181 12.43 -4.82 4.39
CA PHE A 181 11.82 -4.71 3.04
C PHE A 181 12.86 -4.57 1.93
N PHE A 182 14.13 -4.46 2.29
CA PHE A 182 15.24 -4.33 1.35
C PHE A 182 16.08 -5.60 1.33
N LEU A 183 16.60 -5.94 0.16
CA LEU A 183 17.68 -6.93 0.06
C LEU A 183 18.88 -6.50 0.89
N LYS A 184 19.70 -7.44 1.34
CA LYS A 184 20.83 -7.16 2.26
C LYS A 184 21.75 -6.06 1.73
N GLU A 185 22.01 -6.06 0.43
CA GLU A 185 22.88 -5.12 -0.28
C GLU A 185 22.31 -3.72 -0.37
N PHE A 186 20.98 -3.59 -0.25
CA PHE A 186 20.23 -2.32 -0.37
C PHE A 186 19.56 -1.93 0.95
N ARG A 187 19.93 -2.55 2.07
CA ARG A 187 19.35 -2.20 3.37
C ARG A 187 19.56 -0.73 3.69
N ASN A 188 18.50 -0.12 4.12
CA ASN A 188 18.42 1.31 4.39
C ASN A 188 17.58 1.53 5.65
N ASN A 189 18.18 2.16 6.67
CA ASN A 189 17.53 2.47 7.93
C ASN A 189 17.10 3.96 8.01
N HIS A 190 17.07 4.66 6.87
CA HIS A 190 16.61 6.04 6.83
C HIS A 190 15.09 6.16 6.81
N TYR A 191 14.38 5.12 6.36
CA TYR A 191 12.94 5.18 6.15
C TYR A 191 12.17 4.45 7.25
N TYR A 192 11.12 5.05 7.74
CA TYR A 192 10.17 4.44 8.65
C TYR A 192 8.76 4.60 8.12
N ARG A 193 8.00 3.49 8.15
CA ARG A 193 6.61 3.48 7.70
C ARG A 193 5.69 3.76 8.87
N VAL A 194 4.84 4.77 8.71
CA VAL A 194 3.77 5.14 9.64
C VAL A 194 2.44 4.67 9.08
N SER A 195 1.63 3.99 9.89
CA SER A 195 0.30 3.52 9.50
C SER A 195 -0.77 4.20 10.33
N VAL A 196 -1.79 4.73 9.65
CA VAL A 196 -2.99 5.28 10.28
C VAL A 196 -4.14 4.26 10.36
N SER A 197 -3.90 3.00 9.98
CA SER A 197 -4.97 2.01 9.87
C SER A 197 -5.63 1.64 11.18
N LYS A 198 -4.90 1.70 12.30
CA LYS A 198 -5.38 1.33 13.64
C LYS A 198 -5.48 2.51 14.61
N ALA A 199 -4.99 3.69 14.23
CA ALA A 199 -5.04 4.88 15.07
C ALA A 199 -6.25 5.74 14.69
N ASN A 200 -6.97 6.24 15.67
CA ASN A 200 -7.99 7.27 15.46
C ASN A 200 -7.34 8.66 15.35
N GLU A 201 -8.13 9.67 15.05
CA GLU A 201 -7.68 11.05 14.83
C GLU A 201 -6.99 11.64 16.07
N ASP A 202 -7.53 11.39 17.27
CA ASP A 202 -6.96 11.88 18.52
C ASP A 202 -5.62 11.21 18.83
N GLU A 203 -5.53 9.91 18.57
CA GLU A 203 -4.27 9.16 18.71
C GLU A 203 -3.21 9.64 17.72
N ILE A 204 -3.59 10.02 16.50
CA ILE A 204 -2.69 10.60 15.51
C ILE A 204 -2.18 11.96 16.01
N ARG A 205 -3.09 12.88 16.43
CA ARG A 205 -2.72 14.19 16.96
C ARG A 205 -1.82 14.09 18.20
N ALA A 206 -2.05 13.13 19.07
CA ALA A 206 -1.24 12.93 20.27
C ALA A 206 0.08 12.20 20.01
N GLY A 207 0.08 11.25 19.06
CA GLY A 207 1.22 10.35 18.80
C GLY A 207 2.29 10.95 17.90
N ILE A 208 1.88 11.65 16.84
CA ILE A 208 2.80 12.18 15.82
C ILE A 208 3.79 13.20 16.40
N PRO A 209 3.43 14.18 17.24
CA PRO A 209 4.41 15.07 17.85
C PRO A 209 5.44 14.33 18.73
N LYS A 210 5.02 13.26 19.41
CA LYS A 210 5.93 12.40 20.18
C LYS A 210 6.89 11.65 19.26
N LEU A 211 6.37 11.09 18.17
CA LEU A 211 7.17 10.42 17.14
C LEU A 211 8.21 11.35 16.55
N ILE A 212 7.82 12.54 16.12
CA ILE A 212 8.70 13.58 15.57
C ILE A 212 9.82 13.91 16.56
N ARG A 213 9.49 14.12 17.84
CA ARG A 213 10.47 14.41 18.90
C ARG A 213 11.46 13.27 19.11
N ILE A 214 10.99 12.02 19.04
CA ILE A 214 11.85 10.84 19.17
C ILE A 214 12.78 10.75 17.98
N LEU A 215 12.25 10.77 16.75
CA LEU A 215 13.05 10.65 15.54
C LEU A 215 14.06 11.81 15.39
N GLY A 216 13.67 13.02 15.77
CA GLY A 216 14.53 14.20 15.75
C GLY A 216 15.80 14.09 16.62
N ARG A 217 15.82 13.20 17.63
CA ARG A 217 17.02 12.95 18.46
C ARG A 217 18.07 12.08 17.76
N TYR A 218 17.67 11.38 16.71
CA TYR A 218 18.52 10.45 15.95
C TYR A 218 18.85 10.95 14.56
N ASN A 219 18.45 12.16 14.26
CA ASN A 219 18.58 12.77 12.92
C ASN A 219 19.87 13.60 12.73
#